data_fa180d0fe7d99c8902bab16f87f6d112
#
_entry.id   fa180d0fe7d99c8902bab16f87f6d112
#
_cell.length_a   1.000
_cell.length_b   1.000
_cell.length_c   1.000
_cell.angle_alpha   90.00
_cell.angle_beta   90.00
_cell.angle_gamma   90.00
#
_symmetry.space_group_name_H-M   'P 1'
#
loop_
_entity.id
_entity.type
_entity.pdbx_description
1 polymer ?
#
loop_
_entity_poly.entity_id
_entity_poly.type
_entity_poly.pdbx_seq_one_letter_code
_entity_poly.pdbx_strand_id
1 'polypeptide(L)'
;MDKIKVVQWFTGEIARHQIRLVARCPGMELVGAFVFHPEKVGMDAGELAGIGPLGITTTGNIDDILALDADVVLYNPPLERYDEIIPILASGKNVISIMAGWNPTSKSCYPDIVKACAEGGSSLYGTGLNPGLTYELALLASSCCSDIESVYIKTCEQQASLSEVFLQHFGFGKSEQELRSNLDTTYAIFHNLMDITDLIAEKLHLPHDGRSFEVDFEPAIKDYRDKVVVEKGSMAGLLVKAS
;
A
#
# COMPACT_ATOMS: atom_id res chain seq x y z
N MET A 1 -18.15 -21.48 -12.37
CA MET A 1 -17.59 -20.91 -11.11
C MET A 1 -18.22 -19.56 -10.94
N ASP A 2 -18.72 -19.29 -9.78
CA ASP A 2 -19.21 -17.95 -9.45
C ASP A 2 -18.05 -16.97 -9.48
N LYS A 3 -18.33 -15.74 -9.88
CA LYS A 3 -17.30 -14.70 -9.92
C LYS A 3 -16.98 -14.21 -8.52
N ILE A 4 -15.72 -13.85 -8.30
CA ILE A 4 -15.30 -13.17 -7.07
C ILE A 4 -15.87 -11.74 -7.10
N LYS A 5 -16.65 -11.39 -6.10
CA LYS A 5 -17.27 -10.09 -5.92
C LYS A 5 -16.29 -9.13 -5.24
N VAL A 6 -15.91 -8.10 -5.97
CA VAL A 6 -14.85 -7.18 -5.56
C VAL A 6 -15.43 -5.81 -5.25
N VAL A 7 -15.02 -5.22 -4.13
CA VAL A 7 -15.21 -3.81 -3.83
C VAL A 7 -13.88 -3.08 -3.98
N GLN A 8 -13.89 -1.95 -4.66
CA GLN A 8 -12.75 -1.05 -4.70
C GLN A 8 -12.85 0.02 -3.63
N TRP A 9 -11.86 0.10 -2.75
CA TRP A 9 -11.76 1.15 -1.76
C TRP A 9 -10.83 2.26 -2.26
N PHE A 10 -11.33 3.48 -2.34
CA PHE A 10 -10.76 4.65 -3.02
C PHE A 10 -10.76 4.56 -4.56
N THR A 11 -10.50 5.70 -5.19
CA THR A 11 -10.47 5.88 -6.64
C THR A 11 -9.30 6.74 -7.10
N GLY A 12 -8.16 6.61 -6.40
CA GLY A 12 -6.88 7.18 -6.82
C GLY A 12 -6.31 6.49 -8.06
N GLU A 13 -5.11 6.85 -8.46
CA GLU A 13 -4.50 6.34 -9.69
C GLU A 13 -4.38 4.81 -9.71
N ILE A 14 -3.82 4.22 -8.64
CA ILE A 14 -3.67 2.76 -8.53
C ILE A 14 -5.04 2.07 -8.51
N ALA A 15 -5.99 2.60 -7.74
CA ALA A 15 -7.34 2.05 -7.66
C ALA A 15 -8.05 2.04 -9.01
N ARG A 16 -7.86 3.07 -9.85
CA ARG A 16 -8.38 3.09 -11.22
C ARG A 16 -7.78 1.97 -12.08
N HIS A 17 -6.50 1.65 -11.91
CA HIS A 17 -5.88 0.50 -12.59
C HIS A 17 -6.49 -0.81 -12.11
N GLN A 18 -6.78 -0.95 -10.82
CA GLN A 18 -7.42 -2.15 -10.26
C GLN A 18 -8.87 -2.31 -10.77
N ILE A 19 -9.65 -1.24 -10.84
CA ILE A 19 -11.00 -1.28 -11.45
C ILE A 19 -10.91 -1.80 -12.88
N ARG A 20 -9.96 -1.30 -13.68
CA ARG A 20 -9.73 -1.78 -15.07
C ARG A 20 -9.34 -3.26 -15.11
N LEU A 21 -8.53 -3.72 -14.15
CA LEU A 21 -8.11 -5.11 -14.06
C LEU A 21 -9.30 -6.01 -13.72
N VAL A 22 -10.08 -5.66 -12.69
CA VAL A 22 -11.29 -6.40 -12.27
C VAL A 22 -12.29 -6.49 -13.42
N ALA A 23 -12.54 -5.38 -14.11
CA ALA A 23 -13.47 -5.34 -15.25
C ALA A 23 -13.04 -6.22 -16.43
N ARG A 24 -11.74 -6.50 -16.58
CA ARG A 24 -11.19 -7.37 -17.64
C ARG A 24 -11.08 -8.84 -17.24
N CYS A 25 -11.12 -9.13 -15.93
CA CYS A 25 -10.96 -10.50 -15.43
C CYS A 25 -12.29 -11.26 -15.47
N PRO A 26 -12.43 -12.33 -16.26
CA PRO A 26 -13.70 -13.06 -16.38
C PRO A 26 -14.17 -13.69 -15.06
N GLY A 27 -13.25 -13.97 -14.15
CA GLY A 27 -13.53 -14.57 -12.83
C GLY A 27 -13.85 -13.57 -11.74
N MET A 28 -13.93 -12.27 -12.05
CA MET A 28 -14.20 -11.21 -11.07
C MET A 28 -15.34 -10.31 -11.54
N GLU A 29 -15.99 -9.65 -10.60
CA GLU A 29 -16.94 -8.58 -10.88
C GLU A 29 -16.82 -7.48 -9.82
N LEU A 30 -16.84 -6.23 -10.28
CA LEU A 30 -16.89 -5.08 -9.38
C LEU A 30 -18.35 -4.94 -8.91
N VAL A 31 -18.58 -4.95 -7.58
CA VAL A 31 -19.93 -4.83 -6.98
C VAL A 31 -20.09 -3.54 -6.17
N GLY A 32 -19.00 -2.81 -5.91
CA GLY A 32 -19.05 -1.55 -5.19
C GLY A 32 -17.76 -0.75 -5.30
N ALA A 33 -17.84 0.53 -5.03
CA ALA A 33 -16.68 1.40 -4.95
C ALA A 33 -16.90 2.49 -3.90
N PHE A 34 -15.95 2.60 -2.96
CA PHE A 34 -15.92 3.64 -1.92
C PHE A 34 -15.05 4.81 -2.34
N VAL A 35 -15.51 6.03 -2.09
CA VAL A 35 -14.78 7.27 -2.37
C VAL A 35 -14.75 8.17 -1.15
N PHE A 36 -13.59 8.77 -0.90
CA PHE A 36 -13.43 9.71 0.20
C PHE A 36 -13.85 11.14 -0.19
N HIS A 37 -13.64 11.50 -1.46
CA HIS A 37 -13.94 12.84 -1.97
C HIS A 37 -15.42 13.01 -2.29
N PRO A 38 -16.13 13.95 -1.65
CA PRO A 38 -17.58 14.14 -1.85
C PRO A 38 -18.00 14.35 -3.30
N GLU A 39 -17.14 15.02 -4.10
CA GLU A 39 -17.40 15.30 -5.52
C GLU A 39 -17.41 14.03 -6.39
N LYS A 40 -16.93 12.91 -5.87
CA LYS A 40 -16.95 11.62 -6.59
C LYS A 40 -18.10 10.71 -6.16
N VAL A 41 -18.83 11.08 -5.13
CA VAL A 41 -19.99 10.30 -4.67
C VAL A 41 -21.10 10.37 -5.72
N GLY A 42 -21.65 9.20 -6.05
CA GLY A 42 -22.69 9.08 -7.08
C GLY A 42 -22.16 8.95 -8.50
N MET A 43 -20.85 9.05 -8.72
CA MET A 43 -20.26 8.82 -10.04
C MET A 43 -20.14 7.33 -10.35
N ASP A 44 -20.10 6.96 -11.63
CA ASP A 44 -19.84 5.59 -12.04
C ASP A 44 -18.35 5.25 -11.88
N ALA A 45 -18.05 4.09 -11.27
CA ALA A 45 -16.69 3.63 -11.01
C ALA A 45 -15.88 3.40 -12.30
N GLY A 46 -16.51 2.95 -13.38
CA GLY A 46 -15.88 2.74 -14.66
C GLY A 46 -15.54 4.05 -15.35
N GLU A 47 -16.41 5.07 -15.25
CA GLU A 47 -16.12 6.41 -15.73
C GLU A 47 -14.93 7.02 -14.98
N LEU A 48 -14.89 6.90 -13.65
CA LEU A 48 -13.73 7.31 -12.85
C LEU A 48 -12.45 6.57 -13.25
N ALA A 49 -12.56 5.32 -13.67
CA ALA A 49 -11.44 4.52 -14.18
C ALA A 49 -11.10 4.79 -15.65
N GLY A 50 -11.93 5.55 -16.39
CA GLY A 50 -11.71 5.90 -17.80
C GLY A 50 -11.95 4.75 -18.79
N ILE A 51 -12.88 3.83 -18.45
CA ILE A 51 -13.26 2.69 -19.31
C ILE A 51 -14.74 2.67 -19.72
N GLY A 52 -15.44 3.80 -19.47
CA GLY A 52 -16.88 3.90 -19.67
C GLY A 52 -17.69 3.29 -18.51
N PRO A 53 -19.01 3.45 -18.54
CA PRO A 53 -19.86 3.08 -17.41
C PRO A 53 -19.85 1.56 -17.16
N LEU A 54 -19.73 1.20 -15.88
CA LEU A 54 -19.87 -0.17 -15.40
C LEU A 54 -21.22 -0.42 -14.68
N GLY A 55 -22.02 0.65 -14.45
CA GLY A 55 -23.24 0.57 -13.67
C GLY A 55 -23.02 0.49 -12.16
N ILE A 56 -21.80 0.77 -11.68
CA ILE A 56 -21.41 0.73 -10.28
C ILE A 56 -21.29 2.16 -9.76
N THR A 57 -22.29 2.58 -8.99
CA THR A 57 -22.31 3.89 -8.37
C THR A 57 -21.41 3.94 -7.13
N THR A 58 -20.56 4.94 -7.04
CA THR A 58 -19.67 5.13 -5.89
C THR A 58 -20.42 5.70 -4.69
N THR A 59 -20.03 5.27 -3.49
CA THR A 59 -20.54 5.79 -2.22
C THR A 59 -19.42 6.35 -1.34
N GLY A 60 -19.75 7.35 -0.52
CA GLY A 60 -18.90 7.85 0.56
C GLY A 60 -19.33 7.34 1.94
N ASN A 61 -20.33 6.46 2.01
CA ASN A 61 -20.80 5.86 3.23
C ASN A 61 -20.26 4.44 3.40
N ILE A 62 -19.54 4.20 4.48
CA ILE A 62 -18.93 2.90 4.78
C ILE A 62 -20.01 1.82 4.99
N ASP A 63 -21.16 2.17 5.59
CA ASP A 63 -22.22 1.21 5.87
C ASP A 63 -22.80 0.61 4.59
N ASP A 64 -22.87 1.38 3.50
CA ASP A 64 -23.30 0.89 2.20
C ASP A 64 -22.37 -0.23 1.72
N ILE A 65 -21.06 -0.08 1.92
CA ILE A 65 -20.06 -1.09 1.56
C ILE A 65 -20.13 -2.32 2.48
N LEU A 66 -20.30 -2.09 3.79
CA LEU A 66 -20.41 -3.20 4.76
C LEU A 66 -21.64 -4.07 4.49
N ALA A 67 -22.72 -3.48 3.99
CA ALA A 67 -23.96 -4.18 3.64
C ALA A 67 -23.90 -4.95 2.30
N LEU A 68 -22.91 -4.70 1.42
CA LEU A 68 -22.78 -5.39 0.15
C LEU A 68 -22.46 -6.87 0.35
N ASP A 69 -23.02 -7.71 -0.52
CA ASP A 69 -22.58 -9.09 -0.69
C ASP A 69 -21.30 -9.07 -1.57
N ALA A 70 -20.15 -9.12 -0.91
CA ALA A 70 -18.84 -9.05 -1.56
C ALA A 70 -17.82 -9.95 -0.85
N ASP A 71 -16.92 -10.55 -1.64
CA ASP A 71 -15.91 -11.49 -1.17
C ASP A 71 -14.64 -10.79 -0.69
N VAL A 72 -14.30 -9.67 -1.35
CA VAL A 72 -13.01 -8.99 -1.11
C VAL A 72 -13.08 -7.49 -1.36
N VAL A 73 -12.37 -6.74 -0.53
CA VAL A 73 -12.13 -5.31 -0.67
C VAL A 73 -10.68 -5.09 -1.07
N LEU A 74 -10.46 -4.42 -2.22
CA LEU A 74 -9.15 -3.89 -2.62
C LEU A 74 -8.95 -2.55 -1.93
N TYR A 75 -8.16 -2.53 -0.87
CA TYR A 75 -8.03 -1.43 0.05
C TYR A 75 -6.72 -0.65 -0.17
N ASN A 76 -6.79 0.54 -0.75
CA ASN A 76 -5.62 1.31 -1.16
C ASN A 76 -5.66 2.79 -0.75
N PRO A 77 -5.75 3.09 0.54
CA PRO A 77 -5.60 4.45 1.03
C PRO A 77 -4.12 4.91 0.93
N PRO A 78 -3.84 6.21 1.04
CA PRO A 78 -2.48 6.71 1.09
C PRO A 78 -1.72 6.34 2.39
N LEU A 79 -2.45 6.03 3.46
CA LEU A 79 -1.91 5.57 4.76
C LEU A 79 -2.75 4.41 5.28
N GLU A 80 -2.13 3.54 6.10
CA GLU A 80 -2.87 2.46 6.75
C GLU A 80 -3.89 3.00 7.77
N ARG A 81 -5.12 2.48 7.71
CA ARG A 81 -6.21 2.86 8.61
C ARG A 81 -6.94 1.62 9.08
N TYR A 82 -6.49 1.09 10.19
CA TYR A 82 -7.09 -0.10 10.78
C TYR A 82 -8.49 0.14 11.36
N ASP A 83 -8.83 1.38 11.68
CA ASP A 83 -10.20 1.79 12.03
C ASP A 83 -11.23 1.54 10.93
N GLU A 84 -10.79 1.54 9.66
CA GLU A 84 -11.62 1.16 8.49
C GLU A 84 -11.53 -0.35 8.19
N ILE A 85 -10.33 -0.93 8.29
CA ILE A 85 -10.07 -2.33 7.93
C ILE A 85 -10.82 -3.28 8.88
N ILE A 86 -10.80 -3.02 10.19
CA ILE A 86 -11.41 -3.89 11.20
C ILE A 86 -12.91 -4.09 10.96
N PRO A 87 -13.74 -3.06 10.75
CA PRO A 87 -15.16 -3.24 10.42
C PRO A 87 -15.39 -4.01 9.11
N ILE A 88 -14.54 -3.80 8.09
CA ILE A 88 -14.63 -4.52 6.81
C ILE A 88 -14.41 -6.01 7.04
N LEU A 89 -13.36 -6.39 7.79
CA LEU A 89 -13.06 -7.78 8.13
C LEU A 89 -14.20 -8.41 8.92
N ALA A 90 -14.73 -7.72 9.95
CA ALA A 90 -15.84 -8.20 10.75
C ALA A 90 -17.13 -8.40 9.95
N SER A 91 -17.31 -7.67 8.84
CA SER A 91 -18.46 -7.82 7.93
C SER A 91 -18.37 -9.05 7.01
N GLY A 92 -17.32 -9.87 7.13
CA GLY A 92 -17.12 -11.08 6.35
C GLY A 92 -16.38 -10.90 5.02
N LYS A 93 -15.83 -9.73 4.77
CA LYS A 93 -15.09 -9.42 3.54
C LYS A 93 -13.59 -9.54 3.77
N ASN A 94 -12.91 -10.26 2.89
CA ASN A 94 -11.45 -10.27 2.87
C ASN A 94 -10.92 -8.88 2.50
N VAL A 95 -9.75 -8.51 3.01
CA VAL A 95 -9.09 -7.24 2.67
C VAL A 95 -7.73 -7.52 2.05
N ILE A 96 -7.51 -6.99 0.85
CA ILE A 96 -6.21 -6.97 0.18
C ILE A 96 -5.75 -5.53 0.11
N SER A 97 -4.59 -5.23 0.69
CA SER A 97 -4.06 -3.87 0.73
C SER A 97 -2.63 -3.79 0.22
N ILE A 98 -2.32 -2.69 -0.46
CA ILE A 98 -0.95 -2.33 -0.83
C ILE A 98 -0.30 -1.38 0.19
N MET A 99 -1.04 -0.98 1.24
CA MET A 99 -0.61 -0.01 2.25
C MET A 99 -0.69 -0.52 3.68
N ALA A 100 -1.25 -1.72 3.91
CA ALA A 100 -1.43 -2.30 5.24
C ALA A 100 -1.35 -3.83 5.19
N GLY A 101 -1.21 -4.46 6.37
CA GLY A 101 -1.34 -5.91 6.50
C GLY A 101 -0.09 -6.73 6.12
N TRP A 102 1.06 -6.11 5.90
CA TRP A 102 2.32 -6.86 5.66
C TRP A 102 2.83 -7.56 6.92
N ASN A 103 2.86 -6.84 8.05
CA ASN A 103 3.19 -7.39 9.37
C ASN A 103 2.17 -6.93 10.41
N PRO A 104 0.95 -7.49 10.41
CA PRO A 104 -0.09 -7.05 11.33
C PRO A 104 0.25 -7.38 12.79
N THR A 105 1.12 -8.34 13.06
CA THR A 105 1.54 -8.71 14.42
C THR A 105 2.30 -7.59 15.13
N SER A 106 2.96 -6.70 14.38
CA SER A 106 3.66 -5.53 14.92
C SER A 106 2.72 -4.39 15.37
N LYS A 107 1.44 -4.46 15.02
CA LYS A 107 0.48 -3.38 15.26
C LYS A 107 -0.22 -3.53 16.62
N SER A 108 -0.40 -2.42 17.32
CA SER A 108 -1.10 -2.41 18.63
C SER A 108 -2.54 -2.91 18.56
N CYS A 109 -3.20 -2.76 17.40
CA CYS A 109 -4.56 -3.23 17.13
C CYS A 109 -4.63 -4.70 16.64
N TYR A 110 -3.51 -5.44 16.68
CA TYR A 110 -3.47 -6.83 16.21
C TYR A 110 -4.55 -7.73 16.84
N PRO A 111 -4.82 -7.68 18.15
CA PRO A 111 -5.90 -8.47 18.77
C PRO A 111 -7.28 -8.16 18.15
N ASP A 112 -7.55 -6.91 17.80
CA ASP A 112 -8.82 -6.51 17.19
C ASP A 112 -8.91 -7.00 15.74
N ILE A 113 -7.80 -7.00 15.00
CA ILE A 113 -7.72 -7.59 13.66
C ILE A 113 -8.05 -9.08 13.71
N VAL A 114 -7.41 -9.83 14.62
CA VAL A 114 -7.64 -11.27 14.80
C VAL A 114 -9.10 -11.55 15.15
N LYS A 115 -9.66 -10.77 16.07
CA LYS A 115 -11.07 -10.87 16.46
C LYS A 115 -11.99 -10.63 15.28
N ALA A 116 -11.78 -9.56 14.52
CA ALA A 116 -12.60 -9.21 13.35
C ALA A 116 -12.53 -10.28 12.26
N CYS A 117 -11.34 -10.83 11.97
CA CYS A 117 -11.17 -11.94 11.04
C CYS A 117 -11.93 -13.19 11.50
N ALA A 118 -11.90 -13.51 12.80
CA ALA A 118 -12.62 -14.66 13.35
C ALA A 118 -14.15 -14.48 13.30
N GLU A 119 -14.65 -13.29 13.62
CA GLU A 119 -16.06 -12.94 13.57
C GLU A 119 -16.61 -12.96 12.14
N GLY A 120 -15.87 -12.41 11.17
CA GLY A 120 -16.27 -12.34 9.78
C GLY A 120 -15.94 -13.59 8.95
N GLY A 121 -15.09 -14.51 9.45
CA GLY A 121 -14.54 -15.59 8.63
C GLY A 121 -13.66 -15.06 7.49
N SER A 122 -12.99 -13.95 7.70
CA SER A 122 -12.26 -13.17 6.70
C SER A 122 -10.75 -13.15 6.93
N SER A 123 -10.00 -12.58 6.01
CA SER A 123 -8.54 -12.50 6.05
C SER A 123 -8.06 -11.12 5.63
N LEU A 124 -6.95 -10.68 6.24
CA LEU A 124 -6.19 -9.49 5.83
C LEU A 124 -4.90 -9.93 5.13
N TYR A 125 -4.65 -9.40 3.93
CA TYR A 125 -3.43 -9.66 3.18
C TYR A 125 -2.78 -8.37 2.69
N GLY A 126 -1.55 -8.14 3.13
CA GLY A 126 -0.70 -7.06 2.64
C GLY A 126 0.08 -7.51 1.41
N THR A 127 0.03 -6.73 0.34
CA THR A 127 0.69 -7.01 -0.95
C THR A 127 1.23 -5.73 -1.58
N GLY A 128 1.37 -5.68 -2.88
CA GLY A 128 1.92 -4.56 -3.64
C GLY A 128 3.29 -4.87 -4.21
N LEU A 129 3.91 -3.88 -4.86
CA LEU A 129 5.22 -4.07 -5.47
C LEU A 129 6.33 -4.03 -4.41
N ASN A 130 6.35 -2.96 -3.62
CA ASN A 130 7.32 -2.73 -2.56
C ASN A 130 6.59 -2.17 -1.32
N PRO A 131 6.64 -2.86 -0.17
CA PRO A 131 7.47 -4.03 0.13
C PRO A 131 6.91 -5.40 -0.31
N GLY A 132 5.63 -5.56 -0.64
CA GLY A 132 4.94 -6.84 -0.80
C GLY A 132 5.67 -7.87 -1.66
N LEU A 133 5.72 -7.66 -2.99
CA LEU A 133 6.38 -8.60 -3.92
C LEU A 133 7.89 -8.76 -3.62
N THR A 134 8.56 -7.67 -3.23
CA THR A 134 9.99 -7.69 -2.90
C THR A 134 10.27 -8.64 -1.73
N TYR A 135 9.43 -8.59 -0.70
CA TYR A 135 9.48 -9.48 0.46
C TYR A 135 9.20 -10.95 0.06
N GLU A 136 8.16 -11.20 -0.72
CA GLU A 136 7.80 -12.55 -1.16
C GLU A 136 8.89 -13.18 -2.03
N LEU A 137 9.51 -12.39 -2.92
CA LEU A 137 10.64 -12.84 -3.74
C LEU A 137 11.87 -13.17 -2.90
N ALA A 138 12.13 -12.41 -1.84
CA ALA A 138 13.23 -12.71 -0.93
C ALA A 138 13.02 -14.04 -0.21
N LEU A 139 11.82 -14.30 0.30
CA LEU A 139 11.49 -15.59 0.93
C LEU A 139 11.55 -16.74 -0.07
N LEU A 140 11.01 -16.56 -1.28
CA LEU A 140 11.04 -17.57 -2.31
C LEU A 140 12.49 -17.92 -2.72
N ALA A 141 13.34 -16.92 -2.93
CA ALA A 141 14.75 -17.13 -3.25
C ALA A 141 15.50 -17.83 -2.11
N SER A 142 15.21 -17.43 -0.87
CA SER A 142 15.82 -18.03 0.33
C SER A 142 15.43 -19.50 0.53
N SER A 143 14.24 -19.90 0.06
CA SER A 143 13.77 -21.29 0.18
C SER A 143 14.63 -22.31 -0.60
N CYS A 144 15.47 -21.84 -1.51
CA CYS A 144 16.43 -22.67 -2.26
C CYS A 144 17.77 -22.86 -1.53
N CYS A 145 17.96 -22.22 -0.37
CA CYS A 145 19.19 -22.28 0.42
C CYS A 145 19.04 -23.26 1.58
N SER A 146 20.12 -24.02 1.88
CA SER A 146 20.15 -24.93 3.04
C SER A 146 20.47 -24.19 4.33
N ASP A 147 21.38 -23.22 4.22
CA ASP A 147 21.84 -22.40 5.34
C ASP A 147 21.84 -20.93 4.91
N ILE A 148 21.17 -20.08 5.65
CA ILE A 148 21.06 -18.65 5.35
C ILE A 148 21.76 -17.88 6.47
N GLU A 149 22.82 -17.17 6.13
CA GLU A 149 23.55 -16.30 7.05
C GLU A 149 23.03 -14.88 7.03
N SER A 150 22.61 -14.40 5.86
CA SER A 150 22.08 -13.04 5.69
C SER A 150 21.19 -12.96 4.43
N VAL A 151 20.28 -11.99 4.45
CA VAL A 151 19.46 -11.62 3.29
C VAL A 151 19.70 -10.14 2.98
N TYR A 152 20.10 -9.85 1.77
CA TYR A 152 20.28 -8.48 1.29
C TYR A 152 19.36 -8.20 0.12
N ILE A 153 18.47 -7.22 0.28
CA ILE A 153 17.52 -6.79 -0.74
C ILE A 153 17.86 -5.36 -1.14
N LYS A 154 18.04 -5.13 -2.44
CA LYS A 154 18.20 -3.80 -3.00
C LYS A 154 17.16 -3.56 -4.08
N THR A 155 16.34 -2.55 -3.91
CA THR A 155 15.43 -2.04 -4.93
C THR A 155 15.92 -0.69 -5.44
N CYS A 156 15.66 -0.41 -6.69
CA CYS A 156 15.90 0.90 -7.28
C CYS A 156 14.68 1.24 -8.13
N GLU A 157 13.98 2.29 -7.76
CA GLU A 157 12.70 2.63 -8.35
C GLU A 157 12.71 4.06 -8.88
N GLN A 158 12.14 4.26 -10.06
CA GLN A 158 11.90 5.58 -10.61
C GLN A 158 10.57 6.10 -10.04
N GLN A 159 10.62 7.19 -9.30
CA GLN A 159 9.45 7.75 -8.61
C GLN A 159 8.65 8.75 -9.48
N ALA A 160 9.11 9.11 -10.67
CA ALA A 160 8.44 10.08 -11.54
C ALA A 160 6.99 9.70 -11.91
N SER A 161 6.63 8.42 -11.85
CA SER A 161 5.27 7.94 -12.08
C SER A 161 4.31 8.23 -10.91
N LEU A 162 4.81 8.53 -9.72
CA LEU A 162 3.99 8.82 -8.55
C LEU A 162 3.20 10.13 -8.73
N SER A 163 2.12 10.26 -7.96
CA SER A 163 1.35 11.50 -7.91
C SER A 163 2.19 12.62 -7.28
N GLU A 164 1.86 13.88 -7.63
CA GLU A 164 2.50 15.07 -7.04
C GLU A 164 2.47 15.03 -5.51
N VAL A 165 1.35 14.64 -4.91
CA VAL A 165 1.19 14.54 -3.47
C VAL A 165 2.21 13.58 -2.85
N PHE A 166 2.44 12.42 -3.46
CA PHE A 166 3.44 11.47 -2.99
C PHE A 166 4.87 12.01 -3.15
N LEU A 167 5.18 12.62 -4.29
CA LEU A 167 6.50 13.21 -4.53
C LEU A 167 6.81 14.31 -3.49
N GLN A 168 5.85 15.18 -3.22
CA GLN A 168 5.97 16.22 -2.18
C GLN A 168 6.13 15.61 -0.78
N HIS A 169 5.39 14.53 -0.49
CA HIS A 169 5.47 13.84 0.79
C HIS A 169 6.83 13.17 1.01
N PHE A 170 7.41 12.56 -0.02
CA PHE A 170 8.79 12.06 0.00
C PHE A 170 9.84 13.17 0.06
N GLY A 171 9.46 14.42 -0.15
CA GLY A 171 10.34 15.57 -0.05
C GLY A 171 11.11 15.94 -1.31
N PHE A 172 10.71 15.44 -2.49
CA PHE A 172 11.31 15.84 -3.75
C PHE A 172 11.24 17.36 -3.94
N GLY A 173 12.35 17.98 -4.31
CA GLY A 173 12.50 19.42 -4.46
C GLY A 173 12.80 20.20 -3.18
N LYS A 174 12.75 19.56 -2.01
CA LYS A 174 13.14 20.20 -0.74
C LYS A 174 14.65 20.23 -0.55
N SER A 175 15.13 21.16 0.25
CA SER A 175 16.52 21.17 0.68
C SER A 175 16.81 20.06 1.70
N GLU A 176 18.06 19.64 1.82
CA GLU A 176 18.47 18.67 2.83
C GLU A 176 18.11 19.12 4.26
N GLN A 177 18.23 20.42 4.54
CA GLN A 177 17.91 20.97 5.86
C GLN A 177 16.40 20.83 6.18
N GLU A 178 15.52 21.11 5.22
CA GLU A 178 14.07 20.93 5.38
C GLU A 178 13.69 19.47 5.59
N LEU A 179 14.36 18.56 4.87
CA LEU A 179 14.12 17.13 5.01
C LEU A 179 14.55 16.61 6.37
N ARG A 180 15.74 16.98 6.83
CA ARG A 180 16.24 16.55 8.15
C ARG A 180 15.41 17.10 9.30
N SER A 181 14.79 18.28 9.14
CA SER A 181 13.87 18.84 10.14
C SER A 181 12.51 18.15 10.20
N ASN A 182 12.13 17.40 9.16
CA ASN A 182 10.85 16.69 9.03
C ASN A 182 11.00 15.16 8.88
N LEU A 183 12.14 14.62 9.32
CA LEU A 183 12.46 13.19 9.18
C LEU A 183 11.39 12.29 9.79
N ASP A 184 10.78 12.66 10.91
CA ASP A 184 9.76 11.85 11.58
C ASP A 184 8.54 11.62 10.68
N THR A 185 8.12 12.63 9.91
CA THR A 185 6.98 12.49 8.99
C THR A 185 7.36 11.65 7.76
N THR A 186 8.55 11.88 7.21
CA THR A 186 9.09 11.10 6.08
C THR A 186 9.43 9.69 6.55
N TYR A 187 9.89 9.53 7.77
CA TYR A 187 10.24 8.28 8.42
C TYR A 187 9.03 7.35 8.56
N ALA A 188 7.85 7.91 8.88
CA ALA A 188 6.62 7.12 9.06
C ALA A 188 6.28 6.26 7.83
N ILE A 189 6.57 6.73 6.62
CA ILE A 189 6.32 5.97 5.38
C ILE A 189 7.24 4.74 5.28
N PHE A 190 8.46 4.85 5.80
CA PHE A 190 9.47 3.80 5.69
C PHE A 190 9.48 2.83 6.88
N HIS A 191 8.65 3.04 7.91
CA HIS A 191 8.46 2.07 9.00
C HIS A 191 8.07 0.69 8.48
N ASN A 192 7.34 0.64 7.38
CA ASN A 192 6.98 -0.62 6.73
C ASN A 192 8.20 -1.42 6.24
N LEU A 193 9.32 -0.77 5.91
CA LEU A 193 10.56 -1.48 5.56
C LEU A 193 11.16 -2.19 6.77
N MET A 194 11.08 -1.59 7.94
CA MET A 194 11.53 -2.21 9.19
C MET A 194 10.63 -3.40 9.56
N ASP A 195 9.32 -3.25 9.42
CA ASP A 195 8.38 -4.36 9.64
C ASP A 195 8.66 -5.54 8.69
N ILE A 196 9.07 -5.26 7.45
CA ILE A 196 9.46 -6.29 6.48
C ILE A 196 10.78 -6.96 6.85
N THR A 197 11.75 -6.20 7.35
CA THR A 197 13.03 -6.76 7.83
C THR A 197 12.79 -7.77 8.95
N ASP A 198 11.96 -7.39 9.94
CA ASP A 198 11.57 -8.28 11.02
C ASP A 198 10.84 -9.53 10.52
N LEU A 199 9.90 -9.34 9.59
CA LEU A 199 9.11 -10.44 9.05
C LEU A 199 9.98 -11.45 8.29
N ILE A 200 10.98 -10.98 7.54
CA ILE A 200 11.95 -11.85 6.85
C ILE A 200 12.78 -12.61 7.89
N ALA A 201 13.30 -11.92 8.90
CA ALA A 201 14.07 -12.55 9.95
C ALA A 201 13.25 -13.63 10.70
N GLU A 202 12.00 -13.33 11.06
CA GLU A 202 11.08 -14.27 11.69
C GLU A 202 10.83 -15.51 10.80
N LYS A 203 10.48 -15.30 9.53
CA LYS A 203 10.12 -16.39 8.60
C LYS A 203 11.30 -17.28 8.24
N LEU A 204 12.51 -16.74 8.22
CA LEU A 204 13.74 -17.47 7.93
C LEU A 204 14.48 -17.94 9.20
N HIS A 205 13.92 -17.67 10.39
CA HIS A 205 14.52 -18.00 11.68
C HIS A 205 15.94 -17.42 11.85
N LEU A 206 16.18 -16.24 11.29
CA LEU A 206 17.45 -15.54 11.41
C LEU A 206 17.55 -14.82 12.76
N PRO A 207 18.75 -14.74 13.37
CA PRO A 207 18.96 -13.91 14.54
C PRO A 207 18.60 -12.45 14.23
N HIS A 208 17.95 -11.79 15.18
CA HIS A 208 17.52 -10.43 15.04
C HIS A 208 17.82 -9.65 16.32
N ASP A 209 18.96 -8.97 16.36
CA ASP A 209 19.48 -8.33 17.57
C ASP A 209 19.14 -6.84 17.68
N GLY A 210 18.43 -6.29 16.72
CA GLY A 210 18.08 -4.87 16.73
C GLY A 210 17.60 -4.38 15.36
N ARG A 211 17.26 -3.11 15.32
CA ARG A 211 16.81 -2.43 14.10
C ARG A 211 17.68 -1.22 13.84
N SER A 212 18.12 -1.03 12.62
CA SER A 212 18.71 0.23 12.21
C SER A 212 17.96 0.79 11.00
N PHE A 213 17.95 2.10 10.90
CA PHE A 213 17.32 2.81 9.82
C PHE A 213 18.16 4.02 9.43
N GLU A 214 18.56 4.07 8.18
CA GLU A 214 19.35 5.15 7.63
C GLU A 214 18.65 5.74 6.42
N VAL A 215 18.63 7.07 6.32
CA VAL A 215 18.11 7.80 5.17
C VAL A 215 19.19 8.74 4.68
N ASP A 216 19.48 8.65 3.40
CA ASP A 216 20.39 9.54 2.71
C ASP A 216 19.73 10.16 1.47
N PHE A 217 20.24 11.29 1.00
CA PHE A 217 19.62 12.10 -0.05
C PHE A 217 20.58 12.30 -1.20
N GLU A 218 20.07 12.10 -2.42
CA GLU A 218 20.80 12.40 -3.65
C GLU A 218 20.34 13.77 -4.19
N PRO A 219 21.26 14.75 -4.31
CA PRO A 219 20.90 16.06 -4.82
C PRO A 219 20.72 16.05 -6.35
N ALA A 220 19.82 16.89 -6.84
CA ALA A 220 19.63 17.10 -8.26
C ALA A 220 20.89 17.73 -8.90
N ILE A 221 21.35 17.14 -10.00
CA ILE A 221 22.51 17.65 -10.77
C ILE A 221 22.16 18.82 -11.68
N LYS A 222 20.88 19.03 -11.96
CA LYS A 222 20.29 20.12 -12.76
C LYS A 222 18.85 20.34 -12.34
N ASP A 223 18.24 21.41 -12.83
CA ASP A 223 16.82 21.66 -12.62
C ASP A 223 15.98 20.65 -13.38
N TYR A 224 14.92 20.14 -12.73
CA TYR A 224 13.88 19.31 -13.30
C TYR A 224 12.53 19.97 -13.08
N ARG A 225 11.67 19.94 -14.08
CA ARG A 225 10.32 20.51 -14.03
C ARG A 225 9.36 19.52 -14.64
N ASP A 226 8.58 18.88 -13.80
CA ASP A 226 7.51 17.96 -14.16
C ASP A 226 6.38 18.16 -13.13
N LYS A 227 5.86 17.10 -12.53
CA LYS A 227 4.83 17.16 -11.49
C LYS A 227 5.27 17.98 -10.27
N VAL A 228 6.54 17.95 -9.95
CA VAL A 228 7.18 18.80 -8.94
C VAL A 228 8.37 19.53 -9.54
N VAL A 229 8.67 20.71 -8.99
CA VAL A 229 9.90 21.45 -9.35
C VAL A 229 11.01 20.99 -8.43
N VAL A 230 12.11 20.50 -9.02
CA VAL A 230 13.32 20.11 -8.31
C VAL A 230 14.47 20.95 -8.83
N GLU A 231 14.90 21.91 -8.04
CA GLU A 231 16.03 22.77 -8.40
C GLU A 231 17.36 22.03 -8.20
N LYS A 232 18.39 22.43 -8.93
CA LYS A 232 19.73 21.88 -8.75
C LYS A 232 20.20 22.02 -7.30
N GLY A 233 20.64 20.91 -6.73
CA GLY A 233 21.05 20.80 -5.32
C GLY A 233 19.93 20.44 -4.35
N SER A 234 18.66 20.52 -4.78
CA SER A 234 17.54 20.01 -4.00
C SER A 234 17.45 18.49 -4.10
N MET A 235 16.68 17.86 -3.22
CA MET A 235 16.51 16.41 -3.18
C MET A 235 15.87 15.88 -4.48
N ALA A 236 16.55 14.97 -5.14
CA ALA A 236 16.11 14.29 -6.35
C ALA A 236 16.08 12.75 -6.21
N GLY A 237 16.71 12.24 -5.17
CA GLY A 237 16.73 10.82 -4.86
C GLY A 237 16.77 10.57 -3.36
N LEU A 238 16.24 9.43 -2.95
CA LEU A 238 16.22 8.99 -1.56
C LEU A 238 16.82 7.59 -1.49
N LEU A 239 17.82 7.42 -0.63
CA LEU A 239 18.37 6.12 -0.27
C LEU A 239 17.91 5.77 1.14
N VAL A 240 17.17 4.68 1.26
CA VAL A 240 16.69 4.18 2.54
C VAL A 240 17.28 2.81 2.80
N LYS A 241 17.83 2.61 3.98
CA LYS A 241 18.34 1.32 4.45
C LYS A 241 17.63 0.96 5.74
N ALA A 242 17.14 -0.27 5.81
CA ALA A 242 16.60 -0.87 7.03
C ALA A 242 17.32 -2.21 7.29
N SER A 243 17.69 -2.44 8.52
CA SER A 243 18.33 -3.69 8.94
C SER A 243 17.94 -4.05 10.38
#